data_1ce44624ebe1dc3674a5b790b2a09a0e
#
_entry.id   1ce44624ebe1dc3674a5b790b2a09a0e
#
_cell.length_a   1.000
_cell.length_b   1.000
_cell.length_c   1.000
_cell.angle_alpha   90.00
_cell.angle_beta   90.00
_cell.angle_gamma   90.00
#
_symmetry.space_group_name_H-M   'P 1'
#
loop_
_entity.id
_entity.type
_entity.pdbx_description
1 polymer ?
#
loop_
_entity_poly.entity_id
_entity_poly.type
_entity_poly.pdbx_seq_one_letter_code
_entity_poly.pdbx_strand_id
1 'polypeptide(L)'
;GHDAPGRGVDANNSLSIHTASVAFTRLQAMTSQTHEENGTPTRGVVPDKPALEGLEAKWGKVWEDEQLYAFHGDQVESREAVFSIDTPPPTVSGHLHPGHVFSYTHTDTIARYQRMRGKKVFYPMGWDDNGLPTERRVQNYYGVRCDPSLPYDPDFEPPAKPDPKHQISISRRNFVELCVKLTAVDEKTFQD
;
A
#
# COMPACT_ATOMS: atom_id res chain seq x y z
N GLY A 1 -6.09 -40.52 -52.01
CA GLY A 1 -6.71 -39.23 -52.12
C GLY A 1 -7.14 -38.71 -50.77
N HIS A 2 -6.53 -37.62 -50.28
CA HIS A 2 -7.17 -36.63 -49.43
C HIS A 2 -6.22 -35.44 -49.37
N ASP A 3 -6.63 -34.39 -50.05
CA ASP A 3 -5.99 -33.05 -50.01
C ASP A 3 -6.17 -32.43 -48.62
N ALA A 4 -5.09 -31.83 -48.11
CA ALA A 4 -5.12 -30.96 -46.95
C ALA A 4 -4.96 -29.51 -47.44
N PRO A 5 -5.76 -28.53 -46.96
CA PRO A 5 -5.69 -27.15 -47.36
C PRO A 5 -4.56 -26.39 -46.64
N GLY A 6 -3.99 -25.44 -47.36
CA GLY A 6 -2.88 -24.62 -46.99
C GLY A 6 -3.13 -23.72 -45.79
N ARG A 7 -2.09 -23.49 -45.01
CA ARG A 7 -2.04 -22.52 -43.92
C ARG A 7 -1.82 -21.11 -44.47
N GLY A 8 -2.76 -20.22 -44.21
CA GLY A 8 -2.59 -18.81 -44.39
C GLY A 8 -1.58 -18.26 -43.38
N VAL A 9 -0.70 -17.39 -43.86
CA VAL A 9 0.38 -16.76 -43.10
C VAL A 9 -0.16 -15.52 -42.41
N ASP A 10 0.17 -15.41 -41.14
CA ASP A 10 -0.31 -14.49 -40.13
C ASP A 10 -0.14 -13.01 -40.41
N ALA A 11 -1.26 -12.28 -40.29
CA ALA A 11 -1.32 -10.81 -40.29
C ALA A 11 -1.16 -10.18 -38.90
N ASN A 12 -0.66 -10.91 -37.90
CA ASN A 12 -0.63 -10.46 -36.50
C ASN A 12 0.70 -9.90 -35.99
N ASN A 13 1.71 -9.71 -36.88
CA ASN A 13 3.03 -9.27 -36.42
C ASN A 13 3.26 -7.75 -36.52
N SER A 14 2.29 -6.97 -37.02
CA SER A 14 2.48 -5.52 -37.19
C SER A 14 1.94 -4.67 -35.99
N LEU A 15 1.07 -5.23 -35.15
CA LEU A 15 0.52 -4.50 -33.99
C LEU A 15 1.46 -4.42 -32.78
N SER A 16 2.34 -5.43 -32.61
CA SER A 16 3.26 -5.49 -31.47
C SER A 16 4.39 -4.45 -31.54
N ILE A 17 4.78 -4.03 -32.76
CA ILE A 17 5.85 -3.04 -32.94
C ILE A 17 5.33 -1.61 -32.71
N HIS A 18 4.05 -1.34 -32.98
CA HIS A 18 3.47 -0.01 -32.80
C HIS A 18 3.28 0.36 -31.31
N THR A 19 2.89 -0.60 -30.47
CA THR A 19 2.68 -0.36 -29.01
C THR A 19 4.00 -0.14 -28.28
N ALA A 20 5.05 -0.87 -28.64
CA ALA A 20 6.39 -0.66 -28.08
C ALA A 20 6.98 0.70 -28.50
N SER A 21 6.71 1.12 -29.74
CA SER A 21 7.17 2.41 -30.28
C SER A 21 6.50 3.59 -29.59
N VAL A 22 5.20 3.51 -29.29
CA VAL A 22 4.45 4.58 -28.59
C VAL A 22 4.89 4.71 -27.13
N ALA A 23 5.17 3.60 -26.44
CA ALA A 23 5.70 3.64 -25.07
C ALA A 23 7.12 4.22 -25.02
N PHE A 24 7.96 3.87 -25.98
CA PHE A 24 9.33 4.40 -26.08
C PHE A 24 9.33 5.89 -26.44
N THR A 25 8.44 6.32 -27.36
CA THR A 25 8.28 7.74 -27.74
C THR A 25 7.73 8.57 -26.58
N ARG A 26 6.86 7.99 -25.74
CA ARG A 26 6.33 8.67 -24.55
C ARG A 26 7.39 8.82 -23.46
N LEU A 27 8.25 7.83 -23.28
CA LEU A 27 9.40 7.92 -22.37
C LEU A 27 10.43 8.96 -22.86
N GLN A 28 10.66 9.05 -24.15
CA GLN A 28 11.52 10.08 -24.74
C GLN A 28 10.89 11.48 -24.68
N ALA A 29 9.56 11.59 -24.81
CA ALA A 29 8.87 12.87 -24.66
C ALA A 29 8.88 13.39 -23.22
N MET A 30 8.87 12.53 -22.22
CA MET A 30 9.02 12.93 -20.81
C MET A 30 10.47 13.33 -20.48
N THR A 31 11.47 12.84 -21.22
CA THR A 31 12.86 13.30 -21.09
C THR A 31 13.19 14.53 -21.94
N SER A 32 12.34 14.89 -22.93
CA SER A 32 12.58 16.00 -23.85
C SER A 32 11.90 17.31 -23.47
N GLN A 33 11.05 17.34 -22.42
CA GLN A 33 10.38 18.57 -21.98
C GLN A 33 11.16 19.42 -20.96
N THR A 34 12.43 19.09 -20.73
CA THR A 34 13.33 19.97 -20.02
C THR A 34 14.57 20.18 -20.89
N HIS A 35 14.57 21.15 -21.77
CA HIS A 35 15.77 21.88 -22.23
C HIS A 35 15.53 22.54 -23.58
N GLU A 36 14.96 23.73 -23.58
CA GLU A 36 15.35 24.80 -24.47
C GLU A 36 15.57 26.07 -23.64
N GLU A 37 16.69 26.13 -22.98
CA GLU A 37 17.37 27.39 -22.67
C GLU A 37 18.87 27.15 -22.86
N ASN A 38 19.47 27.97 -23.71
CA ASN A 38 20.90 28.02 -24.01
C ASN A 38 21.71 28.35 -22.73
N GLY A 39 22.05 27.30 -21.99
CA GLY A 39 22.95 27.36 -20.86
C GLY A 39 23.75 26.06 -20.81
N THR A 40 25.06 26.16 -20.66
CA THR A 40 25.95 25.06 -20.34
C THR A 40 25.30 24.20 -19.26
N PRO A 41 25.18 22.86 -19.39
CA PRO A 41 24.56 22.03 -18.37
C PRO A 41 25.32 22.23 -17.07
N THR A 42 24.76 23.01 -16.16
CA THR A 42 25.25 23.11 -14.79
C THR A 42 25.11 21.75 -14.17
N ARG A 43 26.25 21.07 -13.98
CA ARG A 43 26.30 19.81 -13.23
C ARG A 43 25.65 20.08 -11.89
N GLY A 44 24.49 19.47 -11.63
CA GLY A 44 23.74 19.66 -10.39
C GLY A 44 24.70 19.44 -9.23
N VAL A 45 24.81 20.44 -8.37
CA VAL A 45 25.60 20.34 -7.14
C VAL A 45 24.84 19.37 -6.23
N VAL A 46 25.40 18.21 -6.00
CA VAL A 46 24.86 17.28 -5.00
C VAL A 46 25.08 17.94 -3.64
N PRO A 47 24.01 18.23 -2.86
CA PRO A 47 24.16 18.84 -1.55
C PRO A 47 24.93 17.91 -0.61
N ASP A 48 25.78 18.46 0.25
CA ASP A 48 26.57 17.71 1.23
C ASP A 48 25.71 16.89 2.19
N LYS A 49 24.47 17.33 2.40
CA LYS A 49 23.47 16.59 3.17
C LYS A 49 22.18 16.50 2.33
N PRO A 50 21.67 15.30 2.06
CA PRO A 50 20.39 15.16 1.39
C PRO A 50 19.30 15.73 2.30
N ALA A 51 18.56 16.74 1.81
CA ALA A 51 17.36 17.22 2.47
C ALA A 51 16.24 16.22 2.16
N LEU A 52 15.93 15.34 3.11
CA LEU A 52 14.82 14.39 2.99
C LEU A 52 13.48 15.02 3.37
N GLU A 53 13.54 16.14 4.07
CA GLU A 53 12.37 16.86 4.57
C GLU A 53 11.43 17.26 3.43
N GLY A 54 10.18 16.83 3.53
CA GLY A 54 9.13 17.10 2.55
C GLY A 54 9.15 16.23 1.29
N LEU A 55 10.14 15.36 1.07
CA LEU A 55 10.17 14.47 -0.09
C LEU A 55 9.06 13.41 -0.04
N GLU A 56 8.77 12.86 1.12
CA GLU A 56 7.71 11.87 1.30
C GLU A 56 6.35 12.47 0.95
N ALA A 57 6.02 13.63 1.53
CA ALA A 57 4.76 14.32 1.23
C ALA A 57 4.62 14.69 -0.25
N LYS A 58 5.71 15.15 -0.88
CA LYS A 58 5.73 15.49 -2.31
C LYS A 58 5.48 14.27 -3.18
N TRP A 59 6.22 13.20 -2.98
CA TRP A 59 6.12 12.02 -3.82
C TRP A 59 4.90 11.18 -3.50
N GLY A 60 4.47 11.11 -2.23
CA GLY A 60 3.22 10.48 -1.85
C GLY A 60 2.04 11.07 -2.60
N LYS A 61 1.96 12.42 -2.64
CA LYS A 61 0.91 13.10 -3.42
C LYS A 61 0.97 12.78 -4.91
N VAL A 62 2.14 12.79 -5.52
CA VAL A 62 2.31 12.46 -6.95
C VAL A 62 1.85 11.04 -7.23
N TRP A 63 2.24 10.08 -6.40
CA TRP A 63 1.88 8.68 -6.57
C TRP A 63 0.37 8.43 -6.39
N GLU A 64 -0.26 9.19 -5.49
CA GLU A 64 -1.71 9.15 -5.28
C GLU A 64 -2.45 9.75 -6.49
N ASP A 65 -2.07 10.95 -6.92
CA ASP A 65 -2.67 11.65 -8.07
C ASP A 65 -2.54 10.82 -9.37
N GLU A 66 -1.40 10.16 -9.57
CA GLU A 66 -1.13 9.29 -10.72
C GLU A 66 -1.69 7.87 -10.56
N GLN A 67 -2.25 7.53 -9.40
CA GLN A 67 -2.71 6.18 -9.06
C GLN A 67 -1.66 5.09 -9.34
N LEU A 68 -0.39 5.40 -9.06
CA LEU A 68 0.75 4.55 -9.42
C LEU A 68 0.66 3.12 -8.88
N TYR A 69 0.03 2.96 -7.72
CA TYR A 69 -0.11 1.68 -7.03
C TYR A 69 -1.46 1.00 -7.29
N ALA A 70 -2.38 1.64 -8.02
CA ALA A 70 -3.66 1.04 -8.35
C ALA A 70 -3.48 -0.15 -9.31
N PHE A 71 -4.20 -1.22 -9.03
CA PHE A 71 -4.24 -2.39 -9.90
C PHE A 71 -5.55 -2.44 -10.69
N HIS A 72 -5.44 -2.32 -12.00
CA HIS A 72 -6.57 -2.36 -12.92
C HIS A 72 -6.59 -3.71 -13.64
N GLY A 73 -7.35 -4.67 -13.09
CA GLY A 73 -7.41 -6.04 -13.61
C GLY A 73 -8.00 -6.14 -15.03
N ASP A 74 -8.87 -5.19 -15.39
CA ASP A 74 -9.45 -5.05 -16.72
C ASP A 74 -8.45 -4.62 -17.81
N GLN A 75 -7.31 -4.07 -17.40
CA GLN A 75 -6.22 -3.63 -18.28
C GLN A 75 -5.07 -4.63 -18.35
N VAL A 76 -5.27 -5.85 -17.87
CA VAL A 76 -4.25 -6.90 -17.87
C VAL A 76 -4.37 -7.72 -19.14
N GLU A 77 -3.30 -7.75 -19.94
CA GLU A 77 -3.29 -8.47 -21.22
C GLU A 77 -3.17 -9.98 -21.07
N SER A 78 -2.41 -10.43 -20.06
CA SER A 78 -2.22 -11.84 -19.77
C SER A 78 -1.79 -12.06 -18.31
N ARG A 79 -1.91 -13.31 -17.84
CA ARG A 79 -1.45 -13.69 -16.50
C ARG A 79 0.05 -13.48 -16.31
N GLU A 80 0.83 -13.69 -17.36
CA GLU A 80 2.28 -13.52 -17.35
C GLU A 80 2.69 -12.04 -17.21
N ALA A 81 1.82 -11.11 -17.57
CA ALA A 81 2.05 -9.67 -17.37
C ALA A 81 1.89 -9.24 -15.91
N VAL A 82 1.24 -10.07 -15.07
CA VAL A 82 1.02 -9.76 -13.66
C VAL A 82 2.13 -10.33 -12.78
N PHE A 83 2.49 -9.59 -11.75
CA PHE A 83 3.26 -10.08 -10.63
C PHE A 83 2.48 -9.83 -9.34
N SER A 84 2.15 -10.91 -8.63
CA SER A 84 1.38 -10.82 -7.39
C SER A 84 2.27 -11.02 -6.19
N ILE A 85 2.07 -10.21 -5.16
CA ILE A 85 2.69 -10.34 -3.84
C ILE A 85 1.58 -10.59 -2.83
N ASP A 86 1.74 -11.65 -2.05
CA ASP A 86 0.86 -11.98 -0.94
C ASP A 86 1.66 -11.88 0.36
N THR A 87 1.26 -10.94 1.21
CA THR A 87 1.82 -10.76 2.54
C THR A 87 0.71 -10.78 3.57
N PRO A 88 0.94 -11.38 4.76
CA PRO A 88 -0.03 -11.28 5.84
C PRO A 88 -0.32 -9.81 6.16
N PRO A 89 -1.58 -9.47 6.44
CA PRO A 89 -1.90 -8.12 6.89
C PRO A 89 -1.24 -7.85 8.24
N PRO A 90 -0.70 -6.64 8.48
CA PRO A 90 -0.16 -6.29 9.77
C PRO A 90 -1.25 -6.21 10.83
N THR A 91 -0.94 -6.68 12.04
CA THR A 91 -1.81 -6.48 13.20
C THR A 91 -1.73 -5.03 13.63
N VAL A 92 -2.85 -4.33 13.57
CA VAL A 92 -2.96 -2.92 13.92
C VAL A 92 -3.06 -2.75 15.44
N SER A 93 -1.93 -2.52 16.09
CA SER A 93 -1.86 -2.40 17.55
C SER A 93 -0.84 -1.35 18.01
N GLY A 94 -1.04 -0.10 17.59
CA GLY A 94 -0.20 1.04 17.95
C GLY A 94 0.68 1.54 16.80
N HIS A 95 2.00 1.53 16.96
CA HIS A 95 2.92 2.06 15.96
C HIS A 95 3.71 0.97 15.24
N LEU A 96 4.20 1.28 14.04
CA LEU A 96 5.15 0.43 13.34
C LEU A 96 6.40 0.19 14.20
N HIS A 97 6.91 -1.01 14.14
CA HIS A 97 8.17 -1.38 14.78
C HIS A 97 9.19 -1.89 13.75
N PRO A 98 10.48 -1.99 14.11
CA PRO A 98 11.52 -2.40 13.15
C PRO A 98 11.25 -3.70 12.38
N GLY A 99 10.51 -4.65 12.97
CA GLY A 99 10.11 -5.88 12.30
C GLY A 99 9.16 -5.64 11.12
N HIS A 100 8.21 -4.72 11.26
CA HIS A 100 7.34 -4.31 10.16
C HIS A 100 8.16 -3.65 9.04
N VAL A 101 9.00 -2.67 9.40
CA VAL A 101 9.86 -1.97 8.43
C VAL A 101 10.73 -2.96 7.66
N PHE A 102 11.37 -3.91 8.37
CA PHE A 102 12.21 -4.92 7.75
C PHE A 102 11.43 -5.78 6.75
N SER A 103 10.27 -6.31 7.13
CA SER A 103 9.46 -7.18 6.28
C SER A 103 8.93 -6.46 5.05
N TYR A 104 8.34 -5.27 5.24
CA TYR A 104 7.71 -4.54 4.13
C TYR A 104 8.72 -3.89 3.19
N THR A 105 9.92 -3.51 3.66
CA THR A 105 10.98 -3.03 2.78
C THR A 105 11.41 -4.08 1.75
N HIS A 106 11.48 -5.35 2.14
CA HIS A 106 11.81 -6.42 1.20
C HIS A 106 10.75 -6.57 0.11
N THR A 107 9.49 -6.64 0.49
CA THR A 107 8.38 -6.80 -0.47
C THR A 107 8.20 -5.56 -1.35
N ASP A 108 8.35 -4.36 -0.81
CA ASP A 108 8.31 -3.12 -1.56
C ASP A 108 9.44 -3.02 -2.60
N THR A 109 10.65 -3.44 -2.22
CA THR A 109 11.79 -3.50 -3.14
C THR A 109 11.49 -4.43 -4.32
N ILE A 110 10.91 -5.60 -4.07
CA ILE A 110 10.53 -6.56 -5.11
C ILE A 110 9.41 -5.96 -5.99
N ALA A 111 8.40 -5.34 -5.39
CA ALA A 111 7.30 -4.71 -6.09
C ALA A 111 7.81 -3.62 -7.05
N ARG A 112 8.68 -2.73 -6.58
CA ARG A 112 9.29 -1.67 -7.39
C ARG A 112 10.12 -2.24 -8.53
N TYR A 113 10.95 -3.24 -8.25
CA TYR A 113 11.73 -3.92 -9.27
C TYR A 113 10.85 -4.52 -10.37
N GLN A 114 9.76 -5.19 -10.01
CA GLN A 114 8.86 -5.79 -10.99
C GLN A 114 8.10 -4.73 -11.82
N ARG A 115 7.73 -3.59 -11.22
CA ARG A 115 7.17 -2.45 -11.98
C ARG A 115 8.18 -1.90 -12.98
N MET A 116 9.45 -1.73 -12.58
CA MET A 116 10.52 -1.29 -13.49
C MET A 116 10.74 -2.26 -14.65
N ARG A 117 10.42 -3.55 -14.47
CA ARG A 117 10.43 -4.56 -15.53
C ARG A 117 9.17 -4.56 -16.41
N GLY A 118 8.25 -3.65 -16.18
CA GLY A 118 7.01 -3.53 -16.95
C GLY A 118 5.88 -4.46 -16.49
N LYS A 119 6.01 -5.14 -15.33
CA LYS A 119 4.94 -5.97 -14.78
C LYS A 119 3.83 -5.12 -14.16
N LYS A 120 2.60 -5.57 -14.29
CA LYS A 120 1.46 -5.10 -13.52
C LYS A 120 1.53 -5.75 -12.14
N VAL A 121 1.84 -4.96 -11.11
CA VAL A 121 2.02 -5.50 -9.76
C VAL A 121 0.71 -5.45 -9.01
N PHE A 122 0.24 -6.62 -8.59
CA PHE A 122 -0.88 -6.78 -7.68
C PHE A 122 -0.34 -7.03 -6.27
N TYR A 123 -0.40 -6.02 -5.43
CA TYR A 123 0.07 -6.07 -4.05
C TYR A 123 -0.98 -5.44 -3.13
N PRO A 124 -2.06 -6.20 -2.83
CA PRO A 124 -3.10 -5.72 -1.93
C PRO A 124 -2.56 -5.66 -0.50
N MET A 125 -2.91 -4.60 0.21
CA MET A 125 -2.66 -4.45 1.64
C MET A 125 -3.99 -4.52 2.38
N GLY A 126 -3.98 -5.15 3.55
CA GLY A 126 -5.10 -5.20 4.47
C GLY A 126 -4.64 -5.00 5.91
N TRP A 127 -5.59 -5.07 6.84
CA TRP A 127 -5.34 -4.94 8.27
C TRP A 127 -5.80 -6.19 9.02
N ASP A 128 -5.06 -6.59 10.04
CA ASP A 128 -5.48 -7.60 11.01
C ASP A 128 -5.90 -6.89 12.31
N ASP A 129 -7.21 -6.63 12.41
CA ASP A 129 -7.80 -5.86 13.51
C ASP A 129 -8.20 -6.71 14.69
N ASN A 130 -7.99 -8.01 14.62
CA ASN A 130 -8.49 -8.97 15.58
C ASN A 130 -7.38 -9.57 16.45
N GLY A 131 -7.82 -10.23 17.51
CA GLY A 131 -6.99 -11.04 18.38
C GLY A 131 -6.46 -10.34 19.62
N LEU A 132 -5.65 -11.07 20.39
CA LEU A 132 -5.15 -10.63 21.69
C LEU A 132 -4.32 -9.33 21.66
N PRO A 133 -3.51 -9.05 20.62
CA PRO A 133 -2.77 -7.78 20.56
C PRO A 133 -3.71 -6.58 20.56
N THR A 134 -4.76 -6.61 19.75
CA THR A 134 -5.77 -5.55 19.68
C THR A 134 -6.54 -5.43 21.00
N GLU A 135 -6.98 -6.54 21.58
CA GLU A 135 -7.66 -6.52 22.87
C GLU A 135 -6.78 -5.93 23.98
N ARG A 136 -5.51 -6.32 24.07
CA ARG A 136 -4.56 -5.75 25.03
C ARG A 136 -4.31 -4.27 24.80
N ARG A 137 -4.23 -3.87 23.54
CA ARG A 137 -4.09 -2.46 23.17
C ARG A 137 -5.27 -1.64 23.70
N VAL A 138 -6.51 -2.11 23.48
CA VAL A 138 -7.74 -1.49 23.95
C VAL A 138 -7.82 -1.45 25.47
N GLN A 139 -7.50 -2.56 26.15
CA GLN A 139 -7.46 -2.64 27.61
C GLN A 139 -6.53 -1.58 28.22
N ASN A 140 -5.34 -1.46 27.67
CA ASN A 140 -4.34 -0.52 28.18
C ASN A 140 -4.68 0.94 27.83
N TYR A 141 -5.18 1.16 26.62
CA TYR A 141 -5.46 2.51 26.12
C TYR A 141 -6.65 3.16 26.84
N TYR A 142 -7.71 2.39 27.05
CA TYR A 142 -8.92 2.88 27.70
C TYR A 142 -9.02 2.51 29.21
N GLY A 143 -8.13 1.69 29.74
CA GLY A 143 -8.20 1.24 31.12
C GLY A 143 -9.42 0.35 31.40
N VAL A 144 -9.80 -0.51 30.46
CA VAL A 144 -10.99 -1.35 30.53
C VAL A 144 -10.67 -2.82 30.36
N ARG A 145 -11.58 -3.70 30.79
CA ARG A 145 -11.51 -5.14 30.51
C ARG A 145 -12.89 -5.68 30.17
N CYS A 146 -12.94 -6.66 29.31
CA CYS A 146 -14.18 -7.34 28.95
C CYS A 146 -14.68 -8.23 30.09
N ASP A 147 -15.94 -8.06 30.47
CA ASP A 147 -16.69 -8.98 31.33
C ASP A 147 -18.01 -9.33 30.62
N PRO A 148 -18.13 -10.54 30.05
CA PRO A 148 -19.31 -10.92 29.28
C PRO A 148 -20.58 -11.11 30.13
N SER A 149 -20.47 -11.09 31.47
CA SER A 149 -21.65 -11.16 32.38
C SER A 149 -22.36 -9.81 32.51
N LEU A 150 -21.72 -8.71 32.14
CA LEU A 150 -22.28 -7.38 32.23
C LEU A 150 -23.22 -7.08 31.06
N PRO A 151 -24.35 -6.39 31.32
CA PRO A 151 -25.24 -5.92 30.27
C PRO A 151 -24.58 -4.83 29.43
N TYR A 152 -25.05 -4.71 28.20
CA TYR A 152 -24.63 -3.62 27.31
C TYR A 152 -25.13 -2.27 27.85
N ASP A 153 -24.24 -1.30 27.86
CA ASP A 153 -24.49 0.09 28.18
C ASP A 153 -24.28 0.96 26.94
N PRO A 154 -25.35 1.48 26.33
CA PRO A 154 -25.25 2.30 25.12
C PRO A 154 -24.61 3.68 25.38
N ASP A 155 -24.63 4.15 26.61
CA ASP A 155 -24.10 5.46 26.99
C ASP A 155 -22.70 5.36 27.64
N PHE A 156 -22.08 4.17 27.56
CA PHE A 156 -20.76 3.94 28.12
C PHE A 156 -19.71 4.81 27.45
N GLU A 157 -19.03 5.63 28.24
CA GLU A 157 -17.83 6.35 27.85
C GLU A 157 -16.60 5.87 28.64
N PRO A 158 -15.47 5.65 27.99
CA PRO A 158 -14.25 5.25 28.69
C PRO A 158 -13.76 6.38 29.60
N PRO A 159 -13.07 6.05 30.72
CA PRO A 159 -12.61 7.04 31.68
C PRO A 159 -11.66 8.04 31.02
N ALA A 160 -11.80 9.33 31.36
CA ALA A 160 -10.93 10.41 30.87
C ALA A 160 -9.45 10.24 31.28
N LYS A 161 -9.17 9.48 32.33
CA LYS A 161 -7.83 9.11 32.80
C LYS A 161 -7.76 7.59 32.93
N PRO A 162 -7.38 6.88 31.86
CA PRO A 162 -7.27 5.44 31.89
C PRO A 162 -6.20 4.96 32.87
N ASP A 163 -6.51 3.91 33.64
CA ASP A 163 -5.53 3.23 34.50
C ASP A 163 -5.37 1.77 34.05
N PRO A 164 -4.27 1.41 33.36
CA PRO A 164 -4.03 0.04 32.92
C PRO A 164 -3.89 -0.97 34.06
N LYS A 165 -3.61 -0.51 35.28
CA LYS A 165 -3.45 -1.36 36.46
C LYS A 165 -4.79 -1.65 37.17
N HIS A 166 -5.75 -0.74 37.06
CA HIS A 166 -7.07 -0.84 37.68
C HIS A 166 -8.17 -0.70 36.63
N GLN A 167 -8.20 -1.69 35.72
CA GLN A 167 -9.14 -1.70 34.60
C GLN A 167 -10.61 -1.83 35.06
N ILE A 168 -11.47 -1.04 34.44
CA ILE A 168 -12.92 -1.10 34.66
C ILE A 168 -13.51 -2.23 33.83
N SER A 169 -14.35 -3.08 34.49
CA SER A 169 -15.07 -4.13 33.76
C SER A 169 -16.21 -3.54 32.94
N ILE A 170 -16.29 -3.91 31.67
CA ILE A 170 -17.34 -3.49 30.74
C ILE A 170 -17.91 -4.67 29.97
N SER A 171 -19.13 -4.51 29.45
CA SER A 171 -19.76 -5.56 28.66
C SER A 171 -18.96 -5.94 27.41
N ARG A 172 -19.15 -7.16 26.92
CA ARG A 172 -18.51 -7.61 25.68
C ARG A 172 -18.80 -6.68 24.51
N ARG A 173 -20.04 -6.19 24.40
CA ARG A 173 -20.43 -5.31 23.28
C ARG A 173 -19.73 -3.95 23.36
N ASN A 174 -19.71 -3.32 24.54
CA ASN A 174 -18.94 -2.08 24.71
C ASN A 174 -17.46 -2.27 24.42
N PHE A 175 -16.89 -3.40 24.84
CA PHE A 175 -15.48 -3.70 24.57
C PHE A 175 -15.20 -3.84 23.07
N VAL A 176 -16.06 -4.53 22.31
CA VAL A 176 -15.96 -4.66 20.85
C VAL A 176 -16.08 -3.30 20.17
N GLU A 177 -17.01 -2.46 20.59
CA GLU A 177 -17.17 -1.11 20.06
C GLU A 177 -15.90 -0.25 20.26
N LEU A 178 -15.25 -0.39 21.40
CA LEU A 178 -13.96 0.26 21.66
C LEU A 178 -12.81 -0.32 20.79
N CYS A 179 -12.83 -1.62 20.54
CA CYS A 179 -11.87 -2.24 19.61
C CYS A 179 -12.01 -1.63 18.22
N VAL A 180 -13.21 -1.62 17.65
CA VAL A 180 -13.47 -1.03 16.32
C VAL A 180 -13.07 0.44 16.27
N LYS A 181 -13.35 1.19 17.32
CA LYS A 181 -13.00 2.62 17.38
C LYS A 181 -11.50 2.86 17.41
N LEU A 182 -10.76 2.05 18.17
CA LEU A 182 -9.30 2.23 18.31
C LEU A 182 -8.54 1.73 17.08
N THR A 183 -8.97 0.60 16.50
CA THR A 183 -8.33 0.07 15.29
C THR A 183 -8.43 1.06 14.13
N ALA A 184 -9.58 1.71 13.94
CA ALA A 184 -9.72 2.74 12.90
C ALA A 184 -8.72 3.92 13.06
N VAL A 185 -8.34 4.25 14.29
CA VAL A 185 -7.31 5.28 14.57
C VAL A 185 -5.92 4.73 14.31
N ASP A 186 -5.65 3.52 14.76
CA ASP A 186 -4.34 2.89 14.61
C ASP A 186 -4.05 2.55 13.13
N GLU A 187 -5.05 2.10 12.33
CA GLU A 187 -4.96 1.92 10.87
C GLU A 187 -4.45 3.18 10.18
N LYS A 188 -5.07 4.31 10.50
CA LYS A 188 -4.64 5.58 9.93
C LYS A 188 -3.19 5.93 10.28
N THR A 189 -2.75 5.64 11.50
CA THR A 189 -1.36 5.83 11.95
C THR A 189 -0.38 4.92 11.19
N PHE A 190 -0.83 3.73 10.77
CA PHE A 190 -0.03 2.82 9.95
C PHE A 190 0.02 3.24 8.48
N GLN A 191 -1.03 3.88 7.99
CA GLN A 191 -1.14 4.34 6.60
C GLN A 191 -0.32 5.61 6.36
N ASP A 192 -0.33 6.55 7.30
CA ASP A 192 0.37 7.85 7.24
C ASP A 192 1.88 7.68 7.51
#